data_f9f5e6a6dc77c3e2250f5b32fb5265ac
#
_entry.id   f9f5e6a6dc77c3e2250f5b32fb5265ac
#
_cell.length_a   1.000
_cell.length_b   1.000
_cell.length_c   1.000
_cell.angle_alpha   90.00
_cell.angle_beta   90.00
_cell.angle_gamma   90.00
#
_symmetry.space_group_name_H-M   'P 1'
#
loop_
_entity.id
_entity.type
_entity.pdbx_description
1 polymer ?
#
loop_
_entity_poly.entity_id
_entity_poly.type
_entity_poly.pdbx_seq_one_letter_code
_entity_poly.pdbx_strand_id
1 'polypeptide(L)'
;MTAPLRARNLDRSTELAARLEVADGLWGRFMGLMRRPGLDPESGLWLTGNGIHMMFMRFPIDAIFVGHPDPERGGGRPVISVHRALRRWTGMVPLVRGAHGVLELPIGTVDRTGTQVGDVITLL
;
A
#
# COMPACT_ATOMS: atom_id res chain seq x y z
N MET A 1 7.39 0.58 -23.38
CA MET A 1 7.37 -0.11 -22.09
C MET A 1 7.53 0.90 -20.97
N THR A 2 6.52 1.03 -20.13
CA THR A 2 6.58 1.96 -19.01
C THR A 2 7.37 1.34 -17.85
N ALA A 3 8.23 2.14 -17.23
CA ALA A 3 8.91 1.71 -16.02
C ALA A 3 7.88 1.41 -14.93
N PRO A 4 8.10 0.42 -14.05
CA PRO A 4 7.22 0.18 -12.93
C PRO A 4 7.15 1.40 -12.00
N LEU A 5 5.99 1.60 -11.39
CA LEU A 5 5.84 2.64 -10.38
C LEU A 5 6.67 2.30 -9.15
N ARG A 6 7.11 3.34 -8.47
CA ARG A 6 7.79 3.21 -7.19
C ARG A 6 7.02 3.99 -6.13
N ALA A 7 7.03 3.47 -4.92
CA ALA A 7 6.48 4.16 -3.75
C ALA A 7 7.60 4.57 -2.82
N ARG A 8 7.69 5.86 -2.51
CA ARG A 8 8.71 6.41 -1.62
C ARG A 8 8.09 7.26 -0.53
N ASN A 9 8.65 7.16 0.65
CA ASN A 9 8.33 8.04 1.78
C ASN A 9 9.31 9.20 1.76
N LEU A 10 8.81 10.40 1.45
CA LEU A 10 9.66 11.59 1.33
C LEU A 10 10.17 12.07 2.70
N ASP A 11 9.36 11.97 3.74
CA ASP A 11 9.74 12.43 5.08
C ASP A 11 10.84 11.57 5.71
N ARG A 12 10.87 10.29 5.34
CA ARG A 12 11.84 9.32 5.89
C ARG A 12 12.96 9.00 4.92
N SER A 13 12.89 9.50 3.68
CA SER A 13 13.84 9.18 2.62
C SER A 13 14.01 7.67 2.44
N THR A 14 12.90 6.93 2.49
CA THR A 14 12.88 5.47 2.37
C THR A 14 12.02 5.03 1.21
N GLU A 15 12.37 3.89 0.63
CA GLU A 15 11.59 3.28 -0.44
C GLU A 15 10.67 2.21 0.13
N LEU A 16 9.36 2.34 -0.15
CA LEU A 16 8.35 1.37 0.27
C LEU A 16 8.27 0.21 -0.71
N ALA A 17 8.33 0.51 -2.00
CA ALA A 17 8.32 -0.49 -3.06
C ALA A 17 9.06 0.02 -4.27
N ALA A 18 10.01 -0.77 -4.77
CA ALA A 18 10.72 -0.48 -6.00
C ALA A 18 9.89 -0.87 -7.23
N ARG A 19 9.00 -1.83 -7.06
CA ARG A 19 8.10 -2.32 -8.11
C ARG A 19 6.68 -2.35 -7.58
N LEU A 20 5.92 -1.33 -7.92
CA LEU A 20 4.53 -1.19 -7.49
C LEU A 20 3.61 -1.56 -8.65
N GLU A 21 2.80 -2.58 -8.47
CA GLU A 21 1.77 -2.96 -9.42
C GLU A 21 0.49 -2.20 -9.10
N VAL A 22 -0.25 -1.78 -10.13
CA VAL A 22 -1.55 -1.15 -9.98
C VAL A 22 -2.62 -2.20 -10.19
N ALA A 23 -3.48 -2.38 -9.19
CA ALA A 23 -4.59 -3.30 -9.28
C ALA A 23 -5.86 -2.56 -9.71
N ASP A 24 -6.55 -3.11 -10.70
CA ASP A 24 -7.82 -2.57 -11.17
C ASP A 24 -8.97 -3.15 -10.34
N GLY A 25 -9.21 -2.50 -9.20
CA GLY A 25 -10.29 -2.88 -8.32
C GLY A 25 -10.06 -4.19 -7.59
N LEU A 26 -11.12 -4.67 -6.93
CA LEU A 26 -11.07 -5.87 -6.08
C LEU A 26 -10.72 -7.13 -6.86
N TRP A 27 -11.21 -7.24 -8.08
CA TRP A 27 -10.92 -8.40 -8.93
C TRP A 27 -9.46 -8.48 -9.33
N GLY A 28 -8.86 -7.35 -9.72
CA GLY A 28 -7.45 -7.30 -10.08
C GLY A 28 -6.55 -7.67 -8.91
N ARG A 29 -6.87 -7.17 -7.70
CA ARG A 29 -6.18 -7.54 -6.46
C ARG A 29 -6.30 -9.04 -6.19
N PHE A 30 -7.51 -9.56 -6.27
CA PHE A 30 -7.81 -10.97 -6.03
C PHE A 30 -7.00 -11.87 -6.96
N MET A 31 -7.01 -11.59 -8.27
CA MET A 31 -6.26 -12.39 -9.24
C MET A 31 -4.75 -12.21 -9.12
N GLY A 32 -4.29 -11.00 -8.76
CA GLY A 32 -2.87 -10.71 -8.64
C GLY A 32 -2.21 -11.36 -7.44
N LEU A 33 -2.87 -11.36 -6.29
CA LEU A 33 -2.29 -11.81 -5.02
C LEU A 33 -2.69 -13.24 -4.62
N MET A 34 -3.87 -13.69 -5.02
CA MET A 34 -4.41 -14.96 -4.56
C MET A 34 -3.54 -16.17 -4.94
N ARG A 35 -2.81 -16.09 -6.04
CA ARG A 35 -1.95 -17.18 -6.53
C ARG A 35 -0.52 -17.12 -6.00
N ARG A 36 -0.19 -16.09 -5.24
CA ARG A 36 1.17 -15.88 -4.75
C ARG A 36 1.31 -16.40 -3.32
N PRO A 37 2.42 -17.03 -2.97
CA PRO A 37 2.70 -17.42 -1.59
C PRO A 37 3.15 -16.23 -0.74
N GLY A 38 3.48 -15.10 -1.35
CA GLY A 38 3.91 -13.89 -0.66
C GLY A 38 4.23 -12.78 -1.64
N LEU A 39 4.65 -11.63 -1.11
CA LEU A 39 5.15 -10.51 -1.89
C LEU A 39 6.67 -10.49 -1.82
N ASP A 40 7.32 -10.23 -2.97
CA ASP A 40 8.75 -9.98 -2.98
C ASP A 40 9.09 -8.75 -2.12
N PRO A 41 10.26 -8.71 -1.45
CA PRO A 41 10.60 -7.62 -0.53
C PRO A 41 10.51 -6.22 -1.13
N GLU A 42 10.73 -6.08 -2.44
CA GLU A 42 10.71 -4.78 -3.12
C GLU A 42 9.43 -4.52 -3.90
N SER A 43 8.47 -5.43 -3.81
CA SER A 43 7.20 -5.34 -4.53
C SER A 43 6.09 -4.81 -3.64
N GLY A 44 5.08 -4.25 -4.27
CA GLY A 44 3.88 -3.79 -3.60
C GLY A 44 2.73 -3.70 -4.57
N LEU A 45 1.55 -3.43 -4.04
CA LEU A 45 0.33 -3.28 -4.81
C LEU A 45 -0.35 -1.97 -4.45
N TRP A 46 -0.73 -1.20 -5.46
CA TRP A 46 -1.54 0.01 -5.31
C TRP A 46 -2.99 -0.31 -5.68
N LEU A 47 -3.90 -0.02 -4.78
CA LEU A 47 -5.33 -0.22 -4.99
C LEU A 47 -6.07 1.06 -4.61
N THR A 48 -6.88 1.58 -5.52
CA THR A 48 -7.75 2.72 -5.22
C THR A 48 -8.90 2.25 -4.33
N GLY A 49 -9.17 2.99 -3.25
CA GLY A 49 -10.24 2.68 -2.31
C GLY A 49 -9.92 3.13 -0.90
N ASN A 50 -10.86 2.92 0.00
CA ASN A 50 -10.75 3.36 1.38
C ASN A 50 -10.91 2.23 2.41
N GLY A 51 -10.85 0.99 1.96
CA GLY A 51 -10.90 -0.17 2.84
C GLY A 51 -10.38 -1.40 2.13
N ILE A 52 -9.99 -2.41 2.89
CA ILE A 52 -9.54 -3.70 2.36
C ILE A 52 -10.00 -4.84 3.26
N HIS A 53 -10.04 -6.04 2.69
CA HIS A 53 -10.21 -7.27 3.45
C HIS A 53 -9.18 -8.30 2.99
N MET A 54 -8.84 -9.22 3.90
CA MET A 54 -7.83 -10.24 3.65
C MET A 54 -8.43 -11.60 3.28
N MET A 55 -9.73 -11.62 2.94
CA MET A 55 -10.40 -12.84 2.50
C MET A 55 -9.68 -13.43 1.29
N PHE A 56 -9.44 -14.72 1.31
CA PHE A 56 -8.72 -15.46 0.26
C PHE A 56 -7.24 -15.09 0.10
N MET A 57 -6.70 -14.25 0.97
CA MET A 57 -5.26 -13.96 0.95
C MET A 57 -4.47 -15.10 1.61
N ARG A 58 -3.34 -15.45 1.00
CA ARG A 58 -2.50 -16.57 1.46
C ARG A 58 -1.42 -16.17 2.44
N PHE A 59 -1.22 -14.87 2.63
CA PHE A 59 -0.15 -14.33 3.46
C PHE A 59 -0.59 -13.00 4.09
N PRO A 60 -0.03 -12.62 5.25
CA PRO A 60 -0.30 -11.31 5.83
C PRO A 60 0.42 -10.21 5.07
N ILE A 61 -0.08 -8.98 5.19
CA ILE A 61 0.51 -7.80 4.57
C ILE A 61 0.56 -6.62 5.53
N ASP A 62 1.42 -5.66 5.24
CA ASP A 62 1.31 -4.31 5.76
C ASP A 62 0.45 -3.49 4.80
N ALA A 63 -0.41 -2.63 5.34
CA ALA A 63 -1.26 -1.77 4.54
C ALA A 63 -1.08 -0.31 4.97
N ILE A 64 -0.86 0.57 4.01
CA ILE A 64 -0.73 2.01 4.23
C ILE A 64 -1.79 2.70 3.40
N PHE A 65 -2.76 3.34 4.08
CA PHE A 65 -3.79 4.13 3.42
C PHE A 65 -3.30 5.55 3.25
N VAL A 66 -3.48 6.08 2.05
CA VAL A 66 -3.03 7.42 1.70
C VAL A 66 -4.17 8.22 1.08
N GLY A 67 -4.10 9.54 1.22
CA GLY A 67 -5.09 10.46 0.67
C GLY A 67 -4.84 10.79 -0.79
N HIS A 68 -5.60 11.77 -1.30
CA HIS A 68 -5.40 12.31 -2.63
C HIS A 68 -4.06 13.04 -2.73
N PRO A 69 -3.50 13.17 -3.95
CA PRO A 69 -2.32 13.99 -4.14
C PRO A 69 -2.55 15.41 -3.65
N ASP A 70 -1.60 15.93 -2.89
CA ASP A 70 -1.66 17.26 -2.31
C ASP A 70 -0.75 18.21 -3.09
N PRO A 71 -1.30 19.23 -3.79
CA PRO A 71 -0.49 20.18 -4.53
C PRO A 71 0.51 20.95 -3.65
N GLU A 72 0.15 21.19 -2.39
CA GLU A 72 1.03 21.89 -1.44
C GLU A 72 2.22 21.04 -1.00
N ARG A 73 2.20 19.74 -1.31
CA ARG A 73 3.25 18.78 -0.99
C ARG A 73 3.87 18.19 -2.26
N GLY A 74 3.88 18.96 -3.33
CA GLY A 74 4.46 18.52 -4.59
C GLY A 74 3.71 17.36 -5.27
N GLY A 75 2.44 17.19 -4.96
CA GLY A 75 1.64 16.09 -5.48
C GLY A 75 1.77 14.80 -4.68
N GLY A 76 2.50 14.84 -3.58
CA GLY A 76 2.61 13.69 -2.68
C GLY A 76 1.31 13.44 -1.92
N ARG A 77 1.12 12.19 -1.49
CA ARG A 77 -0.09 11.76 -0.79
C ARG A 77 0.18 11.62 0.70
N PRO A 78 -0.63 12.26 1.57
CA PRO A 78 -0.44 12.10 3.01
C PRO A 78 -0.86 10.69 3.45
N VAL A 79 -0.09 10.11 4.37
CA VAL A 79 -0.45 8.85 5.02
C VAL A 79 -1.59 9.10 6.00
N ILE A 80 -2.69 8.41 5.81
CA ILE A 80 -3.90 8.54 6.64
C ILE A 80 -3.89 7.51 7.76
N SER A 81 -3.55 6.26 7.47
CA SER A 81 -3.44 5.22 8.47
C SER A 81 -2.43 4.16 8.06
N VAL A 82 -1.87 3.47 9.06
CA VAL A 82 -0.92 2.36 8.86
C VAL A 82 -1.43 1.14 9.62
N HIS A 83 -1.32 -0.02 8.99
CA HIS A 83 -1.77 -1.28 9.56
C HIS A 83 -0.69 -2.33 9.33
N ARG A 84 -0.13 -2.85 10.42
CA ARG A 84 0.94 -3.83 10.38
C ARG A 84 0.39 -5.24 10.41
N ALA A 85 0.94 -6.11 9.58
CA ALA A 85 0.70 -7.55 9.62
C ALA A 85 -0.80 -7.90 9.67
N LEU A 86 -1.58 -7.35 8.75
CA LEU A 86 -2.99 -7.74 8.61
C LEU A 86 -3.05 -9.23 8.32
N ARG A 87 -3.79 -9.95 9.16
CA ARG A 87 -3.85 -11.40 9.10
C ARG A 87 -4.52 -11.88 7.82
N ARG A 88 -3.96 -12.93 7.24
CA ARG A 88 -4.62 -13.62 6.13
C ARG A 88 -6.02 -14.07 6.56
N TRP A 89 -6.97 -14.02 5.64
CA TRP A 89 -8.37 -14.42 5.80
C TRP A 89 -9.20 -13.53 6.73
N THR A 90 -8.69 -13.12 7.86
CA THR A 90 -9.46 -12.43 8.90
C THR A 90 -9.19 -10.93 9.00
N GLY A 91 -8.05 -10.47 8.48
CA GLY A 91 -7.71 -9.05 8.52
C GLY A 91 -8.72 -8.22 7.73
N MET A 92 -9.12 -7.08 8.29
CA MET A 92 -10.09 -6.20 7.64
C MET A 92 -9.86 -4.77 8.10
N VAL A 93 -9.90 -3.85 7.15
CA VAL A 93 -9.98 -2.42 7.41
C VAL A 93 -11.17 -1.91 6.59
N PRO A 94 -12.36 -1.78 7.18
CA PRO A 94 -13.58 -1.56 6.39
C PRO A 94 -13.69 -0.16 5.81
N LEU A 95 -13.20 0.87 6.52
CA LEU A 95 -13.30 2.24 6.07
C LEU A 95 -12.23 3.10 6.70
N VAL A 96 -11.51 3.85 5.87
CA VAL A 96 -10.55 4.86 6.33
C VAL A 96 -10.97 6.20 5.75
N ARG A 97 -11.44 7.11 6.58
CA ARG A 97 -11.88 8.44 6.14
C ARG A 97 -10.71 9.23 5.59
N GLY A 98 -10.92 9.87 4.44
CA GLY A 98 -9.89 10.65 3.77
C GLY A 98 -8.95 9.83 2.90
N ALA A 99 -9.02 8.51 2.95
CA ALA A 99 -8.19 7.67 2.11
C ALA A 99 -8.73 7.63 0.68
N HIS A 100 -7.80 7.69 -0.28
CA HIS A 100 -8.07 7.52 -1.71
C HIS A 100 -7.58 6.18 -2.21
N GLY A 101 -6.56 5.64 -1.60
CA GLY A 101 -6.02 4.36 -1.97
C GLY A 101 -5.19 3.73 -0.88
N VAL A 102 -4.76 2.51 -1.13
CA VAL A 102 -3.97 1.73 -0.19
C VAL A 102 -2.76 1.11 -0.90
N LEU A 103 -1.64 1.14 -0.19
CA LEU A 103 -0.44 0.39 -0.55
C LEU A 103 -0.44 -0.91 0.24
N GLU A 104 -0.47 -2.04 -0.47
CA GLU A 104 -0.31 -3.35 0.13
C GLU A 104 1.14 -3.79 -0.06
N LEU A 105 1.82 -4.03 1.03
CA LEU A 105 3.28 -4.21 1.07
C LEU A 105 3.63 -5.46 1.88
N PRO A 106 4.84 -6.01 1.68
CA PRO A 106 5.30 -7.12 2.52
C PRO A 106 5.30 -6.73 3.99
N ILE A 107 5.00 -7.71 4.86
CA ILE A 107 5.06 -7.46 6.31
C ILE A 107 6.44 -6.96 6.70
N GLY A 108 6.47 -6.03 7.68
CA GLY A 108 7.69 -5.39 8.14
C GLY A 108 8.07 -4.13 7.38
N THR A 109 7.39 -3.80 6.27
CA THR A 109 7.70 -2.61 5.49
C THR A 109 7.45 -1.32 6.29
N VAL A 110 6.35 -1.27 7.06
CA VAL A 110 6.05 -0.08 7.88
C VAL A 110 7.19 0.16 8.88
N ASP A 111 7.64 -0.87 9.56
CA ASP A 111 8.72 -0.73 10.54
C ASP A 111 10.07 -0.44 9.89
N ARG A 112 10.39 -1.11 8.79
CA ARG A 112 11.65 -0.89 8.06
C ARG A 112 11.78 0.54 7.54
N THR A 113 10.70 1.12 7.06
CA THR A 113 10.71 2.46 6.46
C THR A 113 10.43 3.57 7.47
N GLY A 114 9.94 3.23 8.66
CA GLY A 114 9.56 4.20 9.67
C GLY A 114 8.30 4.98 9.34
N THR A 115 7.50 4.50 8.39
CA THR A 115 6.32 5.24 7.91
C THR A 115 5.29 5.45 9.01
N GLN A 116 4.84 6.68 9.13
CA GLN A 116 3.86 7.12 10.13
C GLN A 116 2.75 7.95 9.48
N VAL A 117 1.63 8.05 10.19
CA VAL A 117 0.53 8.95 9.79
C VAL A 117 1.07 10.37 9.65
N GLY A 118 0.71 11.04 8.57
CA GLY A 118 1.16 12.38 8.25
C GLY A 118 2.38 12.42 7.33
N ASP A 119 3.11 11.32 7.18
CA ASP A 119 4.20 11.25 6.22
C ASP A 119 3.66 11.40 4.80
N VAL A 120 4.51 11.84 3.87
CA VAL A 120 4.12 12.05 2.48
C VAL A 120 4.72 10.95 1.61
N ILE A 121 3.87 10.28 0.85
CA ILE A 121 4.25 9.20 -0.07
C ILE A 121 4.12 9.69 -1.51
N THR A 122 5.12 9.42 -2.32
CA THR A 122 5.04 9.63 -3.78
C THR A 122 4.97 8.30 -4.50
N LEU A 123 4.13 8.27 -5.54
CA LEU A 123 4.03 7.16 -6.49
C LEU A 123 4.55 7.65 -7.83
N LEU A 124 5.68 7.13 -8.25
CA LEU A 124 6.35 7.60 -9.46
C LEU A 124 6.58 6.48 -10.46
#